data_bbc9823034e0803a5bd3e200cb7f6133
#
_entry.id   bbc9823034e0803a5bd3e200cb7f6133
#
_cell.length_a   1.000
_cell.length_b   1.000
_cell.length_c   1.000
_cell.angle_alpha   90.00
_cell.angle_beta   90.00
_cell.angle_gamma   90.00
#
_symmetry.space_group_name_H-M   'P 1'
#
loop_
_entity.id
_entity.type
_entity.pdbx_description
1 polymer ?
#
loop_
_entity_poly.entity_id
_entity_poly.type
_entity_poly.pdbx_seq_one_letter_code
_entity_poly.pdbx_strand_id
1 'polypeptide(L)'
;VQFSTFLSDRQHFHAPRQIVFDAFTKPELVRRWLLGPPGWTMPVCEIDLRVGGAYRYVWRRESPGTEMGMGGVFREIVSPERLVATEKFDDAWYPGEALDTTVFVEDGEITRTTITVLYGSQEARDIASRSGMETGMAAGYDRLEELLSQMLTEKAQ
;
A
#
# COMPACT_ATOMS: atom_id res chain seq x y z
N VAL A 1 29.30 -11.85 -1.28
CA VAL A 1 28.35 -10.84 -1.73
C VAL A 1 26.97 -11.16 -1.17
N GLN A 2 26.40 -10.26 -0.40
CA GLN A 2 25.04 -10.41 0.08
C GLN A 2 24.10 -9.73 -0.92
N PHE A 3 23.09 -10.47 -1.36
CA PHE A 3 22.04 -9.94 -2.21
C PHE A 3 20.82 -9.59 -1.35
N SER A 4 20.24 -8.43 -1.60
CA SER A 4 19.04 -7.98 -0.91
C SER A 4 17.80 -8.46 -1.67
N THR A 5 16.85 -9.06 -0.96
CA THR A 5 15.52 -9.41 -1.50
C THR A 5 14.45 -8.42 -1.06
N PHE A 6 14.85 -7.35 -0.38
CA PHE A 6 13.94 -6.34 0.16
C PHE A 6 13.92 -5.07 -0.69
N LEU A 7 12.75 -4.41 -0.71
CA LEU A 7 12.63 -3.00 -1.03
C LEU A 7 11.92 -2.33 0.16
N SER A 8 12.42 -1.18 0.59
CA SER A 8 11.82 -0.41 1.68
C SER A 8 11.49 1.00 1.22
N ASP A 9 10.35 1.50 1.68
CA ASP A 9 9.89 2.86 1.44
C ASP A 9 9.46 3.48 2.75
N ARG A 10 9.89 4.72 3.01
CA ARG A 10 9.57 5.46 4.23
C ARG A 10 8.87 6.75 3.87
N GLN A 11 7.74 6.99 4.55
CA GLN A 11 6.95 8.19 4.37
C GLN A 11 6.60 8.79 5.72
N HIS A 12 6.51 10.11 5.77
CA HIS A 12 6.05 10.86 6.95
C HIS A 12 4.70 11.48 6.61
N PHE A 13 3.69 11.18 7.42
CA PHE A 13 2.35 11.74 7.24
C PHE A 13 1.98 12.62 8.43
N HIS A 14 1.38 13.77 8.16
CA HIS A 14 0.99 14.76 9.19
C HIS A 14 -0.37 14.42 9.75
N ALA A 15 -0.45 13.29 10.46
CA ALA A 15 -1.67 12.81 11.08
C ALA A 15 -1.35 11.80 12.19
N PRO A 16 -2.24 11.62 13.17
CA PRO A 16 -2.09 10.58 14.20
C PRO A 16 -2.08 9.18 13.58
N ARG A 17 -1.38 8.27 14.21
CA ARG A 17 -1.17 6.89 13.76
C ARG A 17 -2.48 6.16 13.46
N GLN A 18 -3.50 6.30 14.30
CA GLN A 18 -4.78 5.64 14.09
C GLN A 18 -5.44 6.07 12.77
N ILE A 19 -5.36 7.35 12.45
CA ILE A 19 -5.96 7.91 11.23
C ILE A 19 -5.20 7.40 10.00
N VAL A 20 -3.86 7.33 10.08
CA VAL A 20 -3.04 6.78 8.99
C VAL A 20 -3.33 5.29 8.81
N PHE A 21 -3.40 4.54 9.89
CA PHE A 21 -3.73 3.12 9.86
C PHE A 21 -5.10 2.89 9.21
N ASP A 22 -6.10 3.69 9.58
CA ASP A 22 -7.44 3.61 8.99
C ASP A 22 -7.39 3.86 7.48
N ALA A 23 -6.60 4.82 7.04
CA ALA A 23 -6.47 5.13 5.61
C ALA A 23 -5.83 3.99 4.82
N PHE A 24 -5.04 3.14 5.46
CA PHE A 24 -4.42 1.96 4.83
C PHE A 24 -5.31 0.72 4.87
N THR A 25 -6.36 0.71 5.70
CA THR A 25 -7.11 -0.52 5.99
C THR A 25 -8.60 -0.46 5.69
N LYS A 26 -9.18 0.74 5.55
CA LYS A 26 -10.60 0.89 5.23
C LYS A 26 -10.77 1.05 3.72
N PRO A 27 -11.54 0.17 3.06
CA PRO A 27 -11.69 0.19 1.60
C PRO A 27 -12.13 1.54 1.05
N GLU A 28 -13.08 2.20 1.71
CA GLU A 28 -13.60 3.51 1.30
C GLU A 28 -12.52 4.61 1.33
N LEU A 29 -11.47 4.42 2.13
CA LEU A 29 -10.34 5.34 2.19
C LEU A 29 -9.24 4.92 1.20
N VAL A 30 -8.90 3.64 1.16
CA VAL A 30 -7.84 3.11 0.29
C VAL A 30 -8.11 3.48 -1.17
N ARG A 31 -9.35 3.34 -1.65
CA ARG A 31 -9.68 3.62 -3.05
C ARG A 31 -9.61 5.10 -3.43
N ARG A 32 -9.38 5.99 -2.45
CA ARG A 32 -9.22 7.43 -2.71
C ARG A 32 -7.78 7.84 -2.94
N TRP A 33 -6.81 7.03 -2.53
CA TRP A 33 -5.40 7.42 -2.66
C TRP A 33 -4.52 6.37 -3.35
N LEU A 34 -4.80 5.09 -3.19
CA LEU A 34 -3.96 4.02 -3.75
C LEU A 34 -4.35 3.77 -5.22
N LEU A 35 -4.15 4.77 -6.07
CA LEU A 35 -4.60 4.76 -7.46
C LEU A 35 -3.46 4.69 -8.48
N GLY A 36 -2.20 4.84 -8.03
CA GLY A 36 -1.06 4.90 -8.94
C GLY A 36 -1.04 6.20 -9.76
N PRO A 37 -0.50 6.18 -10.97
CA PRO A 37 -0.42 7.38 -11.81
C PRO A 37 -1.81 7.89 -12.20
N PRO A 38 -1.93 9.16 -12.66
CA PRO A 38 -3.21 9.68 -13.14
C PRO A 38 -3.81 8.83 -14.26
N GLY A 39 -5.13 8.71 -14.27
CA GLY A 39 -5.88 7.95 -15.28
C GLY A 39 -6.33 6.58 -14.82
N TRP A 40 -5.94 6.16 -13.62
CA TRP A 40 -6.38 4.89 -13.04
C TRP A 40 -7.49 5.10 -12.01
N THR A 41 -8.41 4.15 -11.96
CA THR A 41 -9.45 4.05 -10.93
C THR A 41 -9.33 2.69 -10.24
N MET A 42 -10.04 2.51 -9.13
CA MET A 42 -10.04 1.24 -8.38
C MET A 42 -11.46 0.69 -8.28
N PRO A 43 -11.93 -0.04 -9.31
CA PRO A 43 -13.30 -0.60 -9.29
C PRO A 43 -13.52 -1.67 -8.23
N VAL A 44 -12.47 -2.34 -7.75
CA VAL A 44 -12.57 -3.31 -6.66
C VAL A 44 -11.57 -2.97 -5.57
N CYS A 45 -12.07 -2.84 -4.34
CA CYS A 45 -11.26 -2.68 -3.15
C CYS A 45 -11.96 -3.40 -2.01
N GLU A 46 -11.50 -4.59 -1.69
CA GLU A 46 -12.07 -5.43 -0.65
C GLU A 46 -11.00 -5.77 0.38
N ILE A 47 -11.31 -5.62 1.65
CA ILE A 47 -10.38 -5.86 2.75
C ILE A 47 -11.13 -6.59 3.87
N ASP A 48 -10.73 -7.82 4.16
CA ASP A 48 -11.19 -8.57 5.33
C ASP A 48 -10.10 -8.45 6.38
N LEU A 49 -10.17 -7.43 7.23
CA LEU A 49 -9.11 -7.04 8.15
C LEU A 49 -9.07 -7.94 9.38
N ARG A 50 -8.56 -9.16 9.18
CA ARG A 50 -8.29 -10.14 10.23
C ARG A 50 -7.15 -11.04 9.78
N VAL A 51 -6.45 -11.65 10.72
CA VAL A 51 -5.41 -12.63 10.39
C VAL A 51 -6.06 -13.79 9.65
N GLY A 52 -5.52 -14.13 8.48
CA GLY A 52 -6.10 -15.11 7.57
C GLY A 52 -7.15 -14.53 6.62
N GLY A 53 -7.58 -13.29 6.82
CA GLY A 53 -8.48 -12.60 5.90
C GLY A 53 -7.78 -12.19 4.62
N ALA A 54 -8.53 -12.08 3.54
CA ALA A 54 -8.01 -11.72 2.23
C ALA A 54 -8.26 -10.24 1.91
N TYR A 55 -7.42 -9.67 1.07
CA TYR A 55 -7.70 -8.39 0.45
C TYR A 55 -7.58 -8.51 -1.06
N ARG A 56 -8.30 -7.64 -1.78
CA ARG A 56 -8.33 -7.65 -3.23
C ARG A 56 -8.43 -6.23 -3.76
N TYR A 57 -7.50 -5.85 -4.63
CA TYR A 57 -7.50 -4.57 -5.34
C TYR A 57 -7.52 -4.84 -6.84
N VAL A 58 -8.40 -4.13 -7.57
CA VAL A 58 -8.37 -4.11 -9.03
C VAL A 58 -8.35 -2.66 -9.47
N TRP A 59 -7.35 -2.32 -10.26
CA TRP A 59 -7.19 -1.01 -10.88
C TRP A 59 -7.57 -1.08 -12.35
N ARG A 60 -8.20 -0.03 -12.84
CA ARG A 60 -8.58 0.07 -14.24
C ARG A 60 -8.09 1.39 -14.82
N ARG A 61 -7.50 1.30 -16.00
CA ARG A 61 -7.18 2.44 -16.85
C ARG A 61 -8.05 2.37 -18.08
N GLU A 62 -8.95 3.35 -18.27
CA GLU A 62 -9.94 3.29 -19.35
C GLU A 62 -9.33 3.44 -20.74
N SER A 63 -8.26 4.18 -20.87
CA SER A 63 -7.55 4.31 -22.14
C SER A 63 -6.12 3.82 -21.95
N PRO A 64 -5.75 2.65 -22.50
CA PRO A 64 -6.45 1.84 -23.52
C PRO A 64 -7.39 0.73 -23.00
N GLY A 65 -7.88 0.78 -21.77
CA GLY A 65 -8.80 -0.25 -21.25
C GLY A 65 -8.08 -1.41 -20.59
N THR A 66 -7.10 -1.11 -19.74
CA THR A 66 -6.28 -2.09 -19.05
C THR A 66 -6.75 -2.28 -17.61
N GLU A 67 -6.79 -3.52 -17.14
CA GLU A 67 -7.02 -3.83 -15.73
C GLU A 67 -5.80 -4.52 -15.14
N MET A 68 -5.55 -4.23 -13.86
CA MET A 68 -4.50 -4.88 -13.08
C MET A 68 -5.06 -5.26 -11.72
N GLY A 69 -4.94 -6.53 -11.35
CA GLY A 69 -5.43 -7.03 -10.08
C GLY A 69 -4.30 -7.50 -9.17
N MET A 70 -4.50 -7.32 -7.89
CA MET A 70 -3.56 -7.75 -6.86
C MET A 70 -4.35 -8.19 -5.63
N GLY A 71 -3.82 -9.17 -4.91
CA GLY A 71 -4.41 -9.60 -3.66
C GLY A 71 -3.44 -10.33 -2.78
N GLY A 72 -3.91 -10.70 -1.61
CA GLY A 72 -3.12 -11.44 -0.64
C GLY A 72 -3.92 -11.77 0.60
N VAL A 73 -3.20 -12.21 1.63
CA VAL A 73 -3.75 -12.64 2.91
C VAL A 73 -2.99 -11.96 4.04
N PHE A 74 -3.72 -11.47 5.04
CA PHE A 74 -3.09 -10.89 6.23
C PHE A 74 -2.48 -11.98 7.10
N ARG A 75 -1.22 -11.80 7.46
CA ARG A 75 -0.45 -12.70 8.32
C ARG A 75 -0.37 -12.19 9.75
N GLU A 76 -0.32 -10.87 9.92
CA GLU A 76 -0.21 -10.24 11.23
C GLU A 76 -0.90 -8.88 11.20
N ILE A 77 -1.65 -8.57 12.23
CA ILE A 77 -2.31 -7.27 12.40
C ILE A 77 -2.15 -6.84 13.86
N VAL A 78 -1.41 -5.75 14.07
CA VAL A 78 -1.29 -5.11 15.39
C VAL A 78 -1.74 -3.66 15.20
N SER A 79 -3.02 -3.42 15.41
CA SER A 79 -3.63 -2.09 15.19
C SER A 79 -3.24 -1.14 16.32
N PRO A 80 -2.83 0.09 16.03
CA PRO A 80 -2.56 0.71 14.74
C PRO A 80 -1.06 0.72 14.37
N GLU A 81 -0.31 -0.30 14.75
CA GLU A 81 1.15 -0.29 14.70
C GLU A 81 1.77 -1.04 13.52
N ARG A 82 1.14 -2.15 13.12
CA ARG A 82 1.82 -3.07 12.20
C ARG A 82 0.84 -3.92 11.40
N LEU A 83 1.14 -4.08 10.10
CA LEU A 83 0.45 -4.99 9.19
C LEU A 83 1.48 -5.85 8.47
N VAL A 84 1.20 -7.13 8.35
CA VAL A 84 1.98 -8.04 7.49
C VAL A 84 0.99 -8.78 6.59
N ALA A 85 1.21 -8.72 5.28
CA ALA A 85 0.33 -9.35 4.30
C ALA A 85 1.13 -9.88 3.13
N THR A 86 0.62 -10.94 2.50
CA THR A 86 1.19 -11.43 1.24
C THR A 86 0.74 -10.54 0.09
N GLU A 87 1.49 -10.54 -1.00
CA GLU A 87 1.18 -9.76 -2.20
C GLU A 87 1.43 -10.60 -3.45
N LYS A 88 0.41 -10.69 -4.30
CA LYS A 88 0.54 -11.37 -5.59
C LYS A 88 -0.35 -10.70 -6.62
N PHE A 89 0.24 -10.36 -7.77
CA PHE A 89 -0.49 -9.80 -8.91
C PHE A 89 -1.10 -10.94 -9.74
N ASP A 90 -2.26 -10.69 -10.35
CA ASP A 90 -2.94 -11.67 -11.21
C ASP A 90 -2.07 -12.03 -12.41
N ASP A 91 -1.53 -11.00 -13.09
CA ASP A 91 -0.54 -11.18 -14.14
C ASP A 91 0.82 -10.93 -13.53
N ALA A 92 1.45 -12.01 -13.08
CA ALA A 92 2.68 -11.93 -12.30
C ALA A 92 3.82 -11.35 -13.13
N TRP A 93 4.13 -10.08 -12.90
CA TRP A 93 5.22 -9.37 -13.58
C TRP A 93 6.57 -9.56 -12.88
N TYR A 94 6.56 -10.18 -11.71
CA TYR A 94 7.76 -10.70 -11.05
C TYR A 94 7.47 -12.12 -10.53
N PRO A 95 8.47 -13.00 -10.46
CA PRO A 95 8.24 -14.37 -9.99
C PRO A 95 7.97 -14.45 -8.49
N GLY A 96 7.05 -15.33 -8.13
CA GLY A 96 6.73 -15.64 -6.73
C GLY A 96 5.78 -14.66 -6.08
N GLU A 97 5.60 -14.86 -4.78
CA GLU A 97 4.75 -14.05 -3.91
C GLU A 97 5.65 -13.15 -3.06
N ALA A 98 5.23 -11.92 -2.82
CA ALA A 98 5.94 -11.01 -1.92
C ALA A 98 5.26 -10.96 -0.55
N LEU A 99 6.00 -10.51 0.46
CA LEU A 99 5.49 -10.29 1.81
C LEU A 99 5.70 -8.83 2.16
N ASP A 100 4.60 -8.12 2.40
CA ASP A 100 4.59 -6.69 2.71
C ASP A 100 4.47 -6.50 4.21
N THR A 101 5.39 -5.75 4.80
CA THR A 101 5.33 -5.34 6.20
C THR A 101 5.20 -3.83 6.25
N THR A 102 4.14 -3.33 6.89
CA THR A 102 3.91 -1.90 7.08
C THR A 102 3.95 -1.60 8.57
N VAL A 103 4.82 -0.67 8.97
CA VAL A 103 4.97 -0.25 10.37
C VAL A 103 4.64 1.23 10.48
N PHE A 104 3.82 1.57 11.47
CA PHE A 104 3.37 2.93 11.74
C PHE A 104 3.92 3.38 13.09
N VAL A 105 4.80 4.37 13.10
CA VAL A 105 5.42 4.90 14.32
C VAL A 105 4.98 6.35 14.51
N GLU A 106 4.30 6.62 15.61
CA GLU A 106 3.86 7.96 15.95
C GLU A 106 5.00 8.75 16.59
N ASP A 107 5.23 9.97 16.11
CA ASP A 107 6.26 10.87 16.59
C ASP A 107 5.69 12.29 16.62
N GLY A 108 5.14 12.68 17.76
CA GLY A 108 4.41 13.93 17.90
C GLY A 108 3.15 13.93 17.03
N GLU A 109 3.04 14.90 16.13
CA GLU A 109 1.89 15.03 15.24
C GLU A 109 2.09 14.33 13.90
N ILE A 110 3.21 13.64 13.75
CA ILE A 110 3.60 12.95 12.52
C ILE A 110 3.58 11.44 12.74
N THR A 111 3.15 10.69 11.74
CA THR A 111 3.30 9.24 11.71
C THR A 111 4.34 8.89 10.67
N ARG A 112 5.38 8.17 11.08
CA ARG A 112 6.38 7.60 10.18
C ARG A 112 5.90 6.22 9.75
N THR A 113 5.72 6.05 8.46
CA THR A 113 5.25 4.79 7.89
C THR A 113 6.38 4.16 7.07
N THR A 114 6.72 2.92 7.39
CA THR A 114 7.73 2.18 6.65
C THR A 114 7.07 0.95 6.05
N ILE A 115 7.15 0.83 4.74
CA ILE A 115 6.67 -0.33 3.99
C ILE A 115 7.89 -1.09 3.50
N THR A 116 8.01 -2.35 3.89
CA THR A 116 9.08 -3.23 3.45
C THR A 116 8.47 -4.39 2.69
N VAL A 117 8.90 -4.58 1.46
CA VAL A 117 8.44 -5.69 0.61
C VAL A 117 9.58 -6.70 0.50
N LEU A 118 9.31 -7.92 0.94
CA LEU A 118 10.24 -9.04 0.82
C LEU A 118 9.83 -9.89 -0.37
N TYR A 119 10.65 -9.90 -1.41
CA TYR A 119 10.41 -10.70 -2.61
C TYR A 119 10.95 -12.12 -2.43
N GLY A 120 10.43 -13.05 -3.24
CA GLY A 120 10.85 -14.45 -3.18
C GLY A 120 12.27 -14.71 -3.70
N SER A 121 12.85 -13.75 -4.43
CA SER A 121 14.20 -13.87 -4.98
C SER A 121 14.81 -12.50 -5.28
N GLN A 122 16.13 -12.48 -5.48
CA GLN A 122 16.86 -11.29 -5.93
C GLN A 122 16.33 -10.82 -7.30
N GLU A 123 16.03 -11.76 -8.19
CA GLU A 123 15.47 -11.47 -9.50
C GLU A 123 14.14 -10.73 -9.41
N ALA A 124 13.22 -11.22 -8.58
CA ALA A 124 11.93 -10.58 -8.38
C ALA A 124 12.09 -9.16 -7.82
N ARG A 125 12.96 -8.98 -6.85
CA ARG A 125 13.26 -7.68 -6.26
C ARG A 125 13.82 -6.71 -7.32
N ASP A 126 14.73 -7.17 -8.16
CA ASP A 126 15.35 -6.34 -9.20
C ASP A 126 14.33 -5.92 -10.26
N ILE A 127 13.43 -6.81 -10.65
CA ILE A 127 12.34 -6.51 -11.58
C ILE A 127 11.44 -5.41 -10.97
N ALA A 128 11.04 -5.58 -9.71
CA ALA A 128 10.19 -4.61 -9.01
C ALA A 128 10.89 -3.25 -8.92
N SER A 129 12.16 -3.23 -8.57
CA SER A 129 12.96 -2.00 -8.45
C SER A 129 13.02 -1.21 -9.75
N ARG A 130 13.02 -1.90 -10.89
CA ARG A 130 13.12 -1.27 -12.23
C ARG A 130 11.77 -0.93 -12.86
N SER A 131 10.66 -1.28 -12.21
CA SER A 131 9.32 -1.17 -12.81
C SER A 131 8.75 0.24 -12.89
N GLY A 132 9.35 1.22 -12.20
CA GLY A 132 8.79 2.57 -12.07
C GLY A 132 7.67 2.66 -11.05
N MET A 133 7.46 1.64 -10.26
CA MET A 133 6.44 1.57 -9.21
C MET A 133 6.58 2.73 -8.20
N GLU A 134 7.79 3.17 -7.91
CA GLU A 134 8.05 4.27 -6.97
C GLU A 134 7.36 5.56 -7.38
N THR A 135 7.34 5.88 -8.67
CA THR A 135 6.69 7.09 -9.19
C THR A 135 5.18 7.03 -8.98
N GLY A 136 4.56 5.87 -9.23
CA GLY A 136 3.13 5.65 -9.00
C GLY A 136 2.77 5.75 -7.52
N MET A 137 3.60 5.19 -6.65
CA MET A 137 3.39 5.26 -5.21
C MET A 137 3.55 6.68 -4.68
N ALA A 138 4.50 7.46 -5.20
CA ALA A 138 4.69 8.86 -4.80
C ALA A 138 3.42 9.68 -5.09
N ALA A 139 2.80 9.49 -6.25
CA ALA A 139 1.54 10.17 -6.58
C ALA A 139 0.42 9.76 -5.60
N GLY A 140 0.38 8.49 -5.21
CA GLY A 140 -0.56 7.99 -4.21
C GLY A 140 -0.36 8.63 -2.84
N TYR A 141 0.89 8.77 -2.41
CA TYR A 141 1.20 9.39 -1.12
C TYR A 141 0.81 10.87 -1.06
N ASP A 142 0.93 11.58 -2.18
CA ASP A 142 0.47 12.98 -2.25
C ASP A 142 -1.05 13.05 -2.05
N ARG A 143 -1.79 12.15 -2.66
CA ARG A 143 -3.26 12.04 -2.45
C ARG A 143 -3.58 11.67 -1.01
N LEU A 144 -2.78 10.78 -0.41
CA LEU A 144 -2.98 10.35 0.97
C LEU A 144 -2.80 11.52 1.94
N GLU A 145 -1.75 12.35 1.76
CA GLU A 145 -1.56 13.55 2.58
C GLU A 145 -2.78 14.47 2.51
N GLU A 146 -3.29 14.69 1.32
CA GLU A 146 -4.49 15.52 1.12
C GLU A 146 -5.72 14.92 1.79
N LEU A 147 -5.91 13.60 1.66
CA LEU A 147 -7.01 12.88 2.31
C LEU A 147 -6.92 13.00 3.83
N LEU A 148 -5.73 12.79 4.40
CA LEU A 148 -5.51 12.89 5.85
C LEU A 148 -5.81 14.29 6.35
N SER A 149 -5.42 15.32 5.61
CA SER A 149 -5.73 16.71 5.93
C SER A 149 -7.24 16.95 5.98
N GLN A 150 -7.98 16.42 5.02
CA GLN A 150 -9.45 16.50 4.99
C GLN A 150 -10.08 15.78 6.18
N MET A 151 -9.58 14.58 6.51
CA MET A 151 -10.09 13.81 7.65
C MET A 151 -9.89 14.55 8.98
N LEU A 152 -8.75 15.19 9.16
CA LEU A 152 -8.45 15.97 10.35
C LEU A 152 -9.38 17.20 10.45
N THR A 153 -9.65 17.87 9.34
CA THR A 153 -10.57 19.00 9.28
C THR A 153 -11.99 18.58 9.68
N GLU A 154 -12.46 17.46 9.15
CA GLU A 154 -13.78 16.91 9.48
C GLU A 154 -13.90 16.55 10.97
N LYS A 155 -12.85 15.99 11.57
CA LYS A 155 -12.84 15.65 13.00
C LYS A 155 -12.84 16.87 13.91
N ALA A 156 -12.30 18.01 13.44
CA ALA A 156 -12.25 19.25 14.21
C ALA A 156 -13.58 20.01 14.24
N GLN A 157 -14.55 19.60 13.42
CA GLN A 157 -15.88 20.22 13.34
C GLN A 157 -16.89 19.63 14.33
#